data_180ed62a48d3376b627b1741c61c4c1c
#
_entry.id   180ed62a48d3376b627b1741c61c4c1c
#
_cell.length_a   1.000
_cell.length_b   1.000
_cell.length_c   1.000
_cell.angle_alpha   90.00
_cell.angle_beta   90.00
_cell.angle_gamma   90.00
#
_symmetry.space_group_name_H-M   'P 1'
#
loop_
_entity.id
_entity.type
_entity.pdbx_description
1 polymer ?
#
loop_
_entity_poly.entity_id
_entity_poly.type
_entity_poly.pdbx_seq_one_letter_code
_entity_poly.pdbx_strand_id
1 'polypeptide(L)'
;SHRYVLGLYRVMETLTERFPQVLFESCSSGGGRFDAGMLYYMPQTWTSDNTDAVCRLKIQHGTSFLFPTVTMGAHVSACPNHQVGRTTPLATRFAVAAAGNLGYELDLKKLSKEEKKEVKEQIAEYKRRRRTVQFGTYYRLADPFQENQSAWNIVSEDGMEVIFTHVQVLARSAYRVPVIRLKGLDPDAVYTDCETGQEYGGDELMYAGIRIPRIRQDFSSTTIVLRKS
;
A
#
# COMPACT_ATOMS: atom_id res chain seq x y z
N SER A 1 -18.03 14.30 26.13
CA SER A 1 -17.52 13.80 24.82
C SER A 1 -18.62 13.48 23.81
N HIS A 2 -19.71 12.76 24.20
CA HIS A 2 -20.79 12.36 23.27
C HIS A 2 -21.41 13.55 22.50
N ARG A 3 -21.82 14.62 23.22
CA ARG A 3 -22.39 15.85 22.60
C ARG A 3 -21.39 16.50 21.58
N TYR A 4 -20.12 16.42 21.85
CA TYR A 4 -19.09 16.92 20.92
C TYR A 4 -19.10 16.13 19.61
N VAL A 5 -19.16 14.81 19.68
CA VAL A 5 -19.19 13.92 18.50
C VAL A 5 -20.45 14.17 17.68
N LEU A 6 -21.62 14.28 18.33
CA LEU A 6 -22.87 14.61 17.63
C LEU A 6 -22.82 15.99 16.95
N GLY A 7 -22.21 16.98 17.60
CA GLY A 7 -22.00 18.30 17.00
C GLY A 7 -21.05 18.26 15.81
N LEU A 8 -19.97 17.47 15.90
CA LEU A 8 -19.03 17.27 14.82
C LEU A 8 -19.72 16.63 13.60
N TYR A 9 -20.45 15.53 13.79
CA TYR A 9 -21.15 14.87 12.69
C TYR A 9 -22.17 15.80 12.02
N ARG A 10 -22.93 16.60 12.80
CA ARG A 10 -23.82 17.61 12.22
C ARG A 10 -23.10 18.62 11.34
N VAL A 11 -21.90 19.07 11.75
CA VAL A 11 -21.07 19.97 10.92
C VAL A 11 -20.62 19.26 9.64
N MET A 12 -20.14 18.02 9.73
CA MET A 12 -19.70 17.24 8.57
C MET A 12 -20.84 16.98 7.60
N GLU A 13 -22.02 16.57 8.10
CA GLU A 13 -23.22 16.39 7.30
C GLU A 13 -23.58 17.67 6.53
N THR A 14 -23.64 18.79 7.25
CA THR A 14 -23.95 20.09 6.62
C THR A 14 -22.92 20.46 5.54
N LEU A 15 -21.64 20.18 5.75
CA LEU A 15 -20.59 20.49 4.78
C LEU A 15 -20.68 19.59 3.55
N THR A 16 -20.87 18.29 3.73
CA THR A 16 -20.95 17.34 2.60
C THR A 16 -22.23 17.54 1.78
N GLU A 17 -23.34 17.92 2.41
CA GLU A 17 -24.58 18.28 1.71
C GLU A 17 -24.45 19.60 0.91
N ARG A 18 -23.80 20.61 1.51
CA ARG A 18 -23.62 21.91 0.85
C ARG A 18 -22.58 21.90 -0.27
N PHE A 19 -21.58 21.03 -0.14
CA PHE A 19 -20.44 20.95 -1.04
C PHE A 19 -20.21 19.52 -1.56
N PRO A 20 -21.19 18.91 -2.25
CA PRO A 20 -21.12 17.51 -2.66
C PRO A 20 -19.99 17.22 -3.68
N GLN A 21 -19.41 18.27 -4.28
CA GLN A 21 -18.27 18.15 -5.20
C GLN A 21 -16.90 18.19 -4.48
N VAL A 22 -16.88 18.40 -3.16
CA VAL A 22 -15.64 18.44 -2.38
C VAL A 22 -15.45 17.12 -1.66
N LEU A 23 -14.33 16.46 -1.91
CA LEU A 23 -13.90 15.31 -1.13
C LEU A 23 -13.15 15.80 0.12
N PHE A 24 -13.60 15.32 1.27
CA PHE A 24 -12.95 15.62 2.55
C PHE A 24 -12.08 14.46 2.99
N GLU A 25 -10.92 14.76 3.56
CA GLU A 25 -10.04 13.79 4.19
C GLU A 25 -10.01 14.04 5.71
N SER A 26 -10.13 12.97 6.49
CA SER A 26 -9.95 13.03 7.93
C SER A 26 -8.49 12.91 8.30
N CYS A 27 -8.04 13.72 9.27
CA CYS A 27 -6.70 13.59 9.84
C CYS A 27 -6.78 13.55 11.37
N SER A 28 -6.72 14.66 12.06
CA SER A 28 -6.67 14.75 13.51
C SER A 28 -5.39 14.15 14.11
N SER A 29 -4.23 14.70 13.69
CA SER A 29 -2.89 14.27 14.12
C SER A 29 -2.66 12.76 13.87
N GLY A 30 -2.69 12.37 12.59
CA GLY A 30 -2.40 11.00 12.19
C GLY A 30 -3.47 9.97 12.58
N GLY A 31 -4.73 10.30 12.32
CA GLY A 31 -5.84 9.35 12.46
C GLY A 31 -6.48 9.29 13.84
N GLY A 32 -6.29 10.28 14.70
CA GLY A 32 -6.88 10.34 16.03
C GLY A 32 -8.42 10.34 16.08
N ARG A 33 -9.08 10.53 14.93
CA ARG A 33 -10.54 10.42 14.73
C ARG A 33 -10.90 9.44 13.62
N PHE A 34 -10.14 8.38 13.45
CA PHE A 34 -10.39 7.38 12.45
C PHE A 34 -11.40 6.34 12.98
N ASP A 35 -12.64 6.49 12.60
CA ASP A 35 -13.73 5.57 12.92
C ASP A 35 -14.72 5.45 11.76
N ALA A 36 -15.64 4.50 11.83
CA ALA A 36 -16.60 4.25 10.77
C ALA A 36 -17.58 5.42 10.55
N GLY A 37 -17.89 6.20 11.59
CA GLY A 37 -18.73 7.38 11.47
C GLY A 37 -18.02 8.50 10.71
N MET A 38 -16.73 8.69 10.95
CA MET A 38 -15.93 9.66 10.17
C MET A 38 -15.83 9.25 8.71
N LEU A 39 -15.68 7.96 8.40
CA LEU A 39 -15.62 7.45 7.02
C LEU A 39 -16.92 7.70 6.24
N TYR A 40 -18.05 7.82 6.90
CA TYR A 40 -19.31 8.18 6.23
C TYR A 40 -19.25 9.56 5.59
N TYR A 41 -18.58 10.53 6.23
CA TYR A 41 -18.42 11.90 5.73
C TYR A 41 -17.12 12.13 4.97
N MET A 42 -16.06 11.43 5.34
CA MET A 42 -14.69 11.59 4.85
C MET A 42 -14.13 10.23 4.43
N PRO A 43 -14.25 9.85 3.16
CA PRO A 43 -13.95 8.49 2.68
C PRO A 43 -12.47 8.12 2.74
N GLN A 44 -11.59 9.07 3.05
CA GLN A 44 -10.16 8.87 3.22
C GLN A 44 -9.68 9.47 4.54
N THR A 45 -8.71 8.80 5.16
CA THR A 45 -8.07 9.25 6.40
C THR A 45 -6.55 9.22 6.26
N TRP A 46 -5.90 10.26 6.76
CA TRP A 46 -4.45 10.26 7.02
C TRP A 46 -4.18 9.46 8.28
N THR A 47 -3.73 8.22 8.14
CA THR A 47 -3.67 7.22 9.24
C THR A 47 -2.53 7.44 10.22
N SER A 48 -1.49 8.19 9.86
CA SER A 48 -0.36 8.53 10.73
C SER A 48 0.48 9.63 10.12
N ASP A 49 0.94 10.56 10.96
CA ASP A 49 1.92 11.60 10.57
C ASP A 49 3.32 11.02 10.32
N ASN A 50 3.55 9.75 10.69
CA ASN A 50 4.80 9.07 10.37
C ASN A 50 4.80 8.63 8.91
N THR A 51 5.60 9.32 8.09
CA THR A 51 5.71 9.12 6.65
C THR A 51 6.86 8.19 6.25
N ASP A 52 7.64 7.68 7.21
CA ASP A 52 8.71 6.73 6.93
C ASP A 52 8.17 5.41 6.37
N ALA A 53 8.64 4.99 5.20
CA ALA A 53 8.11 3.81 4.51
C ALA A 53 8.20 2.52 5.35
N VAL A 54 9.26 2.36 6.15
CA VAL A 54 9.42 1.17 7.02
C VAL A 54 8.42 1.19 8.17
N CYS A 55 8.20 2.35 8.79
CA CYS A 55 7.16 2.52 9.81
C CYS A 55 5.76 2.31 9.22
N ARG A 56 5.53 2.80 8.00
CA ARG A 56 4.26 2.64 7.27
C ARG A 56 3.90 1.17 7.00
N LEU A 57 4.87 0.26 6.87
CA LEU A 57 4.58 -1.18 6.78
C LEU A 57 3.69 -1.64 7.95
N LYS A 58 4.05 -1.25 9.19
CA LYS A 58 3.29 -1.61 10.39
C LYS A 58 1.96 -0.85 10.49
N ILE A 59 1.98 0.45 10.20
CA ILE A 59 0.80 1.32 10.28
C ILE A 59 -0.27 0.83 9.29
N GLN A 60 0.07 0.61 8.02
CA GLN A 60 -0.87 0.18 6.99
C GLN A 60 -1.34 -1.27 7.23
N HIS A 61 -0.44 -2.16 7.65
CA HIS A 61 -0.80 -3.51 8.03
C HIS A 61 -1.82 -3.52 9.19
N GLY A 62 -1.54 -2.79 10.28
CA GLY A 62 -2.44 -2.68 11.43
C GLY A 62 -3.79 -2.07 11.06
N THR A 63 -3.80 -0.97 10.29
CA THR A 63 -5.03 -0.30 9.84
C THR A 63 -5.89 -1.24 8.99
N SER A 64 -5.28 -2.07 8.14
CA SER A 64 -5.99 -2.99 7.25
C SER A 64 -6.79 -4.10 7.95
N PHE A 65 -6.63 -4.29 9.27
CA PHE A 65 -7.47 -5.22 10.03
C PHE A 65 -8.88 -4.68 10.27
N LEU A 66 -9.03 -3.36 10.34
CA LEU A 66 -10.30 -2.71 10.66
C LEU A 66 -10.91 -1.99 9.46
N PHE A 67 -10.08 -1.45 8.57
CA PHE A 67 -10.51 -0.57 7.49
C PHE A 67 -9.91 -0.98 6.15
N PRO A 68 -10.66 -0.92 5.05
CA PRO A 68 -10.16 -1.24 3.73
C PRO A 68 -9.08 -0.24 3.27
N THR A 69 -8.16 -0.70 2.43
CA THR A 69 -7.02 0.10 1.95
C THR A 69 -7.42 1.37 1.21
N VAL A 70 -8.59 1.38 0.55
CA VAL A 70 -9.15 2.55 -0.12
C VAL A 70 -9.39 3.73 0.83
N THR A 71 -9.48 3.50 2.13
CA THR A 71 -9.67 4.55 3.13
C THR A 71 -8.37 5.17 3.64
N MET A 72 -7.21 4.59 3.27
CA MET A 72 -5.91 5.00 3.78
C MET A 72 -5.16 5.93 2.83
N GLY A 73 -4.91 7.17 3.24
CA GLY A 73 -3.91 8.02 2.62
C GLY A 73 -2.50 7.43 2.80
N ALA A 74 -1.74 7.30 1.73
CA ALA A 74 -0.39 6.74 1.73
C ALA A 74 0.52 7.54 0.80
N HIS A 75 1.61 8.09 1.36
CA HIS A 75 2.46 9.02 0.63
C HIS A 75 3.90 8.54 0.48
N VAL A 76 4.47 8.83 -0.68
CA VAL A 76 5.91 8.82 -0.92
C VAL A 76 6.47 10.10 -0.33
N SER A 77 7.19 10.01 0.78
CA SER A 77 7.77 11.17 1.48
C SER A 77 9.19 11.50 1.02
N ALA A 78 9.71 12.64 1.51
CA ALA A 78 11.08 13.05 1.31
C ALA A 78 12.09 12.02 1.85
N CYS A 79 13.30 12.01 1.28
CA CYS A 79 14.40 11.16 1.70
C CYS A 79 15.67 12.02 1.86
N PRO A 80 16.42 11.92 2.98
CA PRO A 80 16.09 11.15 4.18
C PRO A 80 14.75 11.54 4.81
N ASN A 81 14.07 10.59 5.48
CA ASN A 81 12.82 10.89 6.17
C ASN A 81 13.05 11.88 7.31
N HIS A 82 12.26 12.95 7.39
CA HIS A 82 12.47 14.05 8.33
C HIS A 82 12.22 13.68 9.81
N GLN A 83 11.45 12.62 10.07
CA GLN A 83 11.11 12.22 11.45
C GLN A 83 12.11 11.23 12.03
N VAL A 84 12.61 10.29 11.22
CA VAL A 84 13.47 9.20 11.69
C VAL A 84 14.86 9.21 11.05
N GLY A 85 15.15 10.11 10.13
CA GLY A 85 16.44 10.23 9.45
C GLY A 85 16.77 9.07 8.51
N ARG A 86 15.83 8.16 8.26
CA ARG A 86 16.07 6.95 7.45
C ARG A 86 16.14 7.29 5.97
N THR A 87 17.11 6.69 5.29
CA THR A 87 17.22 6.69 3.83
C THR A 87 16.65 5.40 3.27
N THR A 88 15.61 5.52 2.46
CA THR A 88 14.89 4.39 1.85
C THR A 88 14.82 4.59 0.34
N PRO A 89 15.07 3.55 -0.49
CA PRO A 89 14.96 3.64 -1.94
C PRO A 89 13.61 4.19 -2.39
N LEU A 90 13.59 4.97 -3.46
CA LEU A 90 12.36 5.55 -4.02
C LEU A 90 11.37 4.45 -4.42
N ALA A 91 11.86 3.38 -5.05
CA ALA A 91 11.05 2.21 -5.41
C ALA A 91 10.32 1.60 -4.18
N THR A 92 11.01 1.49 -3.04
CA THR A 92 10.39 0.94 -1.82
C THR A 92 9.38 1.91 -1.21
N ARG A 93 9.69 3.22 -1.18
CA ARG A 93 8.72 4.23 -0.72
C ARG A 93 7.45 4.18 -1.56
N PHE A 94 7.59 4.04 -2.87
CA PHE A 94 6.46 3.87 -3.79
C PHE A 94 5.71 2.56 -3.54
N ALA A 95 6.39 1.41 -3.47
CA ALA A 95 5.75 0.10 -3.27
C ALA A 95 4.87 0.08 -2.01
N VAL A 96 5.33 0.71 -0.92
CA VAL A 96 4.55 0.82 0.32
C VAL A 96 3.37 1.77 0.17
N ALA A 97 3.57 2.95 -0.43
CA ALA A 97 2.51 3.94 -0.61
C ALA A 97 1.45 3.49 -1.63
N ALA A 98 1.84 2.72 -2.64
CA ALA A 98 0.92 2.21 -3.67
C ALA A 98 -0.07 1.15 -3.16
N ALA A 99 0.06 0.68 -1.91
CA ALA A 99 -0.92 -0.19 -1.27
C ALA A 99 -2.17 0.56 -0.75
N GLY A 100 -2.20 1.89 -0.79
CA GLY A 100 -3.33 2.74 -0.40
C GLY A 100 -3.60 3.84 -1.43
N ASN A 101 -4.21 4.94 -1.00
CA ASN A 101 -4.42 6.11 -1.84
C ASN A 101 -3.10 6.88 -1.97
N LEU A 102 -2.44 6.68 -3.11
CA LEU A 102 -1.10 7.19 -3.38
C LEU A 102 -1.06 8.71 -3.47
N GLY A 103 -0.14 9.31 -2.72
CA GLY A 103 0.29 10.70 -2.88
C GLY A 103 1.81 10.84 -2.84
N TYR A 104 2.31 12.00 -3.25
CA TYR A 104 3.72 12.37 -3.12
C TYR A 104 3.82 13.61 -2.23
N GLU A 105 4.40 13.44 -1.03
CA GLU A 105 4.60 14.47 -0.02
C GLU A 105 6.10 14.80 0.07
N LEU A 106 6.59 15.49 -0.95
CA LEU A 106 7.99 15.87 -1.08
C LEU A 106 8.17 17.08 -2.01
N ASP A 107 9.31 17.76 -1.86
CA ASP A 107 9.68 18.86 -2.75
C ASP A 107 10.24 18.31 -4.07
N LEU A 108 9.46 18.40 -5.14
CA LEU A 108 9.85 17.95 -6.48
C LEU A 108 11.08 18.66 -7.04
N LYS A 109 11.44 19.85 -6.51
CA LYS A 109 12.63 20.58 -6.94
C LYS A 109 13.91 19.90 -6.46
N LYS A 110 13.84 19.13 -5.37
CA LYS A 110 14.98 18.41 -4.78
C LYS A 110 15.25 17.06 -5.44
N LEU A 111 14.34 16.57 -6.25
CA LEU A 111 14.52 15.32 -6.98
C LEU A 111 15.50 15.50 -8.14
N SER A 112 16.36 14.49 -8.36
CA SER A 112 17.20 14.39 -9.54
C SER A 112 16.36 14.23 -10.81
N LYS A 113 17.00 14.29 -11.97
CA LYS A 113 16.32 14.04 -13.25
C LYS A 113 15.84 12.59 -13.36
N GLU A 114 16.65 11.67 -12.86
CA GLU A 114 16.39 10.23 -12.83
C GLU A 114 15.20 9.94 -11.89
N GLU A 115 15.21 10.48 -10.67
CA GLU A 115 14.09 10.34 -9.73
C GLU A 115 12.79 10.93 -10.28
N LYS A 116 12.83 12.08 -10.97
CA LYS A 116 11.64 12.66 -11.63
C LYS A 116 11.09 11.75 -12.72
N LYS A 117 11.97 11.08 -13.47
CA LYS A 117 11.55 10.09 -14.47
C LYS A 117 10.89 8.89 -13.79
N GLU A 118 11.52 8.34 -12.75
CA GLU A 118 10.99 7.23 -11.97
C GLU A 118 9.62 7.57 -11.34
N VAL A 119 9.46 8.74 -10.72
CA VAL A 119 8.17 9.22 -10.18
C VAL A 119 7.10 9.28 -11.26
N LYS A 120 7.41 9.75 -12.45
CA LYS A 120 6.46 9.79 -13.57
C LYS A 120 6.00 8.39 -13.97
N GLU A 121 6.92 7.42 -14.02
CA GLU A 121 6.64 6.02 -14.33
C GLU A 121 5.78 5.38 -13.21
N GLN A 122 6.13 5.62 -11.96
CA GLN A 122 5.39 5.16 -10.77
C GLN A 122 3.94 5.69 -10.76
N ILE A 123 3.74 6.97 -11.06
CA ILE A 123 2.40 7.57 -11.16
C ILE A 123 1.59 6.94 -12.31
N ALA A 124 2.22 6.70 -13.45
CA ALA A 124 1.57 6.05 -14.58
C ALA A 124 1.17 4.61 -14.25
N GLU A 125 2.06 3.88 -13.57
CA GLU A 125 1.80 2.52 -13.08
C GLU A 125 0.64 2.48 -12.10
N TYR A 126 0.64 3.33 -11.07
CA TYR A 126 -0.45 3.42 -10.10
C TYR A 126 -1.79 3.75 -10.78
N LYS A 127 -1.81 4.68 -11.72
CA LYS A 127 -3.04 5.04 -12.45
C LYS A 127 -3.64 3.88 -13.24
N ARG A 128 -2.80 2.99 -13.79
CA ARG A 128 -3.27 1.78 -14.48
C ARG A 128 -3.93 0.78 -13.53
N ARG A 129 -3.43 0.69 -12.29
CA ARG A 129 -3.79 -0.35 -11.32
C ARG A 129 -4.62 0.14 -10.14
N ARG A 130 -4.87 1.44 -10.03
CA ARG A 130 -5.54 1.99 -8.85
C ARG A 130 -6.92 1.39 -8.60
N ARG A 131 -7.64 0.92 -9.64
CA ARG A 131 -8.92 0.25 -9.46
C ARG A 131 -8.74 -1.04 -8.66
N THR A 132 -7.75 -1.85 -9.02
CA THR A 132 -7.40 -3.06 -8.26
C THR A 132 -6.98 -2.71 -6.83
N VAL A 133 -6.16 -1.66 -6.63
CA VAL A 133 -5.74 -1.24 -5.29
C VAL A 133 -6.92 -0.75 -4.44
N GLN A 134 -7.84 0.01 -5.01
CA GLN A 134 -8.94 0.63 -4.27
C GLN A 134 -10.10 -0.33 -4.00
N PHE A 135 -10.42 -1.21 -4.94
CA PHE A 135 -11.63 -2.04 -4.87
C PHE A 135 -11.34 -3.54 -4.78
N GLY A 136 -10.10 -3.95 -4.99
CA GLY A 136 -9.68 -5.34 -4.88
C GLY A 136 -9.65 -5.84 -3.42
N THR A 137 -9.57 -7.15 -3.27
CA THR A 137 -9.44 -7.79 -1.96
C THR A 137 -7.98 -7.82 -1.53
N TYR A 138 -7.69 -7.22 -0.38
CA TYR A 138 -6.35 -7.13 0.20
C TYR A 138 -6.07 -8.33 1.12
N TYR A 139 -5.02 -9.08 0.84
CA TYR A 139 -4.56 -10.22 1.63
C TYR A 139 -3.20 -9.94 2.28
N ARG A 140 -3.14 -10.05 3.61
CA ARG A 140 -1.90 -9.99 4.39
C ARG A 140 -1.19 -11.34 4.31
N LEU A 141 0.11 -11.34 3.97
CA LEU A 141 0.89 -12.57 3.74
C LEU A 141 2.05 -12.72 4.71
N ALA A 142 2.77 -11.63 5.01
CA ALA A 142 3.83 -11.59 6.01
C ALA A 142 3.63 -10.42 6.97
N ASP A 143 3.77 -10.68 8.26
CA ASP A 143 3.49 -9.74 9.35
C ASP A 143 4.73 -8.91 9.70
N PRO A 144 4.74 -7.59 9.44
CA PRO A 144 5.87 -6.72 9.76
C PRO A 144 6.10 -6.52 11.27
N PHE A 145 5.18 -6.95 12.13
CA PHE A 145 5.38 -6.93 13.58
C PHE A 145 6.20 -8.13 14.07
N GLN A 146 6.17 -9.25 13.37
CA GLN A 146 6.82 -10.49 13.74
C GLN A 146 8.05 -10.80 12.89
N GLU A 147 8.09 -10.27 11.66
CA GLU A 147 9.09 -10.65 10.66
C GLU A 147 9.95 -9.46 10.22
N ASN A 148 11.11 -9.75 9.67
CA ASN A 148 12.01 -8.77 9.03
C ASN A 148 11.56 -8.45 7.60
N GLN A 149 10.30 -8.68 7.31
CA GLN A 149 9.67 -8.47 6.00
C GLN A 149 8.20 -8.14 6.19
N SER A 150 7.60 -7.59 5.14
CA SER A 150 6.15 -7.48 5.00
C SER A 150 5.77 -7.92 3.61
N ALA A 151 4.62 -8.59 3.48
CA ALA A 151 4.11 -8.97 2.16
C ALA A 151 2.59 -8.94 2.15
N TRP A 152 2.04 -8.60 1.00
CA TRP A 152 0.60 -8.61 0.72
C TRP A 152 0.35 -8.87 -0.75
N ASN A 153 -0.85 -9.33 -1.07
CA ASN A 153 -1.36 -9.26 -2.42
C ASN A 153 -2.77 -8.67 -2.46
N ILE A 154 -3.10 -8.03 -3.57
CA ILE A 154 -4.42 -7.47 -3.85
C ILE A 154 -4.94 -8.16 -5.11
N VAL A 155 -6.13 -8.73 -5.01
CA VAL A 155 -6.80 -9.39 -6.14
C VAL A 155 -7.93 -8.48 -6.62
N SER A 156 -8.01 -8.19 -7.91
CA SER A 156 -9.07 -7.38 -8.50
C SER A 156 -10.46 -7.99 -8.26
N GLU A 157 -11.52 -7.17 -8.33
CA GLU A 157 -12.90 -7.61 -8.10
C GLU A 157 -13.33 -8.76 -9.03
N ASP A 158 -12.82 -8.78 -10.26
CA ASP A 158 -13.07 -9.81 -11.27
C ASP A 158 -12.10 -11.00 -11.21
N GLY A 159 -11.11 -10.95 -10.30
CA GLY A 159 -10.08 -11.98 -10.16
C GLY A 159 -9.02 -12.02 -11.27
N MET A 160 -9.08 -11.07 -12.22
CA MET A 160 -8.22 -11.07 -13.42
C MET A 160 -6.82 -10.50 -13.20
N GLU A 161 -6.65 -9.67 -12.19
CA GLU A 161 -5.36 -9.04 -11.86
C GLU A 161 -4.98 -9.27 -10.39
N VAL A 162 -3.72 -9.60 -10.16
CA VAL A 162 -3.14 -9.74 -8.82
C VAL A 162 -1.91 -8.86 -8.72
N ILE A 163 -1.88 -7.98 -7.73
CA ILE A 163 -0.71 -7.18 -7.39
C ILE A 163 -0.10 -7.77 -6.12
N PHE A 164 1.04 -8.41 -6.25
CA PHE A 164 1.81 -8.93 -5.13
C PHE A 164 2.95 -7.98 -4.81
N THR A 165 3.15 -7.65 -3.53
CA THR A 165 4.26 -6.82 -3.05
C THR A 165 4.92 -7.47 -1.84
N HIS A 166 6.25 -7.50 -1.87
CA HIS A 166 7.10 -7.93 -0.77
C HIS A 166 8.11 -6.82 -0.45
N VAL A 167 8.34 -6.58 0.84
CA VAL A 167 9.34 -5.62 1.34
C VAL A 167 10.22 -6.32 2.36
N GLN A 168 11.53 -6.35 2.11
CA GLN A 168 12.55 -6.75 3.06
C GLN A 168 13.02 -5.54 3.86
N VAL A 169 13.02 -5.61 5.20
CA VAL A 169 13.46 -4.49 6.04
C VAL A 169 14.99 -4.45 6.11
N LEU A 170 15.65 -5.53 6.57
CA LEU A 170 17.09 -5.60 6.66
C LEU A 170 17.64 -6.78 5.86
N ALA A 171 18.72 -6.56 5.11
CA ALA A 171 19.47 -7.64 4.49
C ALA A 171 20.19 -8.48 5.55
N ARG A 172 20.27 -9.79 5.35
CA ARG A 172 20.93 -10.73 6.28
C ARG A 172 21.96 -11.58 5.56
N SER A 173 23.07 -11.90 6.23
CA SER A 173 24.15 -12.73 5.67
C SER A 173 23.72 -14.18 5.45
N ALA A 174 23.05 -14.80 6.42
CA ALA A 174 22.51 -16.15 6.33
C ALA A 174 21.05 -16.12 5.88
N TYR A 175 20.85 -15.84 4.60
CA TYR A 175 19.51 -15.61 4.04
C TYR A 175 18.95 -16.88 3.40
N ARG A 176 17.81 -17.32 3.89
CA ARG A 176 16.96 -18.25 3.14
C ARG A 176 16.08 -17.43 2.21
N VAL A 177 16.04 -17.79 0.94
CA VAL A 177 15.14 -17.17 -0.03
C VAL A 177 13.71 -17.32 0.49
N PRO A 178 12.98 -16.22 0.76
CA PRO A 178 11.60 -16.33 1.21
C PRO A 178 10.74 -16.93 0.10
N VAL A 179 9.83 -17.76 0.50
CA VAL A 179 8.76 -18.28 -0.33
C VAL A 179 7.46 -17.74 0.27
N ILE A 180 6.74 -16.95 -0.48
CA ILE A 180 5.50 -16.33 -0.03
C ILE A 180 4.32 -16.96 -0.78
N ARG A 181 3.36 -17.49 -0.03
CA ARG A 181 2.13 -18.05 -0.57
C ARG A 181 1.11 -16.94 -0.76
N LEU A 182 0.61 -16.79 -1.99
CA LEU A 182 -0.43 -15.83 -2.31
C LEU A 182 -1.80 -16.34 -1.83
N LYS A 183 -2.78 -15.44 -1.79
CA LYS A 183 -4.13 -15.78 -1.36
C LYS A 183 -5.18 -15.22 -2.33
N GLY A 184 -6.34 -15.89 -2.38
CA GLY A 184 -7.51 -15.40 -3.10
C GLY A 184 -7.46 -15.58 -4.61
N LEU A 185 -6.57 -16.45 -5.10
CA LEU A 185 -6.49 -16.79 -6.52
C LEU A 185 -7.44 -17.96 -6.85
N ASP A 186 -7.75 -18.11 -8.13
CA ASP A 186 -8.43 -19.28 -8.66
C ASP A 186 -7.40 -20.43 -8.82
N PRO A 187 -7.55 -21.56 -8.10
CA PRO A 187 -6.58 -22.65 -8.14
C PRO A 187 -6.46 -23.31 -9.52
N ASP A 188 -7.51 -23.28 -10.32
CA ASP A 188 -7.57 -23.95 -11.63
C ASP A 188 -7.09 -23.05 -12.78
N ALA A 189 -6.76 -21.79 -12.48
CA ALA A 189 -6.33 -20.81 -13.48
C ALA A 189 -4.81 -20.72 -13.61
N VAL A 190 -4.36 -20.25 -14.76
CA VAL A 190 -2.98 -19.83 -15.01
C VAL A 190 -2.85 -18.33 -14.84
N TYR A 191 -1.76 -17.88 -14.25
CA TYR A 191 -1.43 -16.47 -14.03
C TYR A 191 -0.09 -16.14 -14.67
N THR A 192 -0.06 -15.15 -15.52
CA THR A 192 1.16 -14.68 -16.22
C THR A 192 1.71 -13.43 -15.56
N ASP A 193 2.99 -13.43 -15.22
CA ASP A 193 3.72 -12.23 -14.79
C ASP A 193 3.80 -11.23 -15.95
N CYS A 194 3.26 -10.05 -15.75
CA CYS A 194 3.18 -8.99 -16.77
C CYS A 194 4.55 -8.43 -17.19
N GLU A 195 5.59 -8.60 -16.38
CA GLU A 195 6.93 -8.10 -16.67
C GLU A 195 7.80 -9.16 -17.36
N THR A 196 7.78 -10.37 -16.85
CA THR A 196 8.68 -11.46 -17.33
C THR A 196 8.03 -12.40 -18.33
N GLY A 197 6.69 -12.44 -18.38
CA GLY A 197 5.93 -13.40 -19.16
C GLY A 197 5.92 -14.82 -18.56
N GLN A 198 6.46 -15.01 -17.35
CA GLN A 198 6.47 -16.31 -16.69
C GLN A 198 5.03 -16.69 -16.26
N GLU A 199 4.67 -17.94 -16.50
CA GLU A 199 3.38 -18.49 -16.11
C GLU A 199 3.49 -19.30 -14.82
N TYR A 200 2.40 -19.26 -14.03
CA TYR A 200 2.24 -19.97 -12.76
C TYR A 200 0.82 -20.52 -12.64
N GLY A 201 0.68 -21.72 -12.10
CA GLY A 201 -0.64 -22.21 -11.66
C GLY A 201 -1.14 -21.42 -10.44
N GLY A 202 -2.46 -21.17 -10.38
CA GLY A 202 -3.05 -20.52 -9.20
C GLY A 202 -2.86 -21.35 -7.94
N ASP A 203 -2.97 -22.67 -8.04
CA ASP A 203 -2.66 -23.62 -6.98
C ASP A 203 -1.16 -23.57 -6.60
N GLU A 204 -0.25 -23.51 -7.58
CA GLU A 204 1.18 -23.34 -7.35
C GLU A 204 1.45 -22.07 -6.50
N LEU A 205 0.90 -20.93 -6.90
CA LEU A 205 1.08 -19.66 -6.19
C LEU A 205 0.52 -19.70 -4.77
N MET A 206 -0.61 -20.40 -4.55
CA MET A 206 -1.26 -20.49 -3.24
C MET A 206 -0.65 -21.53 -2.32
N TYR A 207 -0.17 -22.66 -2.83
CA TYR A 207 0.29 -23.77 -1.98
C TYR A 207 1.82 -23.92 -1.96
N ALA A 208 2.50 -23.79 -3.10
CA ALA A 208 3.96 -23.78 -3.17
C ALA A 208 4.53 -22.39 -2.93
N GLY A 209 3.86 -21.36 -3.46
CA GLY A 209 4.23 -19.96 -3.29
C GLY A 209 5.27 -19.44 -4.30
N ILE A 210 5.47 -18.14 -4.30
CA ILE A 210 6.45 -17.45 -5.15
C ILE A 210 7.77 -17.23 -4.42
N ARG A 211 8.88 -17.50 -5.10
CA ARG A 211 10.23 -17.27 -4.56
C ARG A 211 10.62 -15.81 -4.77
N ILE A 212 11.02 -15.13 -3.70
CA ILE A 212 11.47 -13.75 -3.78
C ILE A 212 12.95 -13.71 -4.13
N PRO A 213 13.37 -12.97 -5.17
CA PRO A 213 14.79 -12.81 -5.51
C PRO A 213 15.60 -12.30 -4.32
N ARG A 214 16.81 -12.80 -4.15
CA ARG A 214 17.71 -12.31 -3.08
C ARG A 214 18.22 -10.92 -3.42
N ILE A 215 17.79 -9.93 -2.62
CA ILE A 215 18.31 -8.57 -2.70
C ILE A 215 19.25 -8.33 -1.51
N ARG A 216 20.52 -7.96 -1.80
CA ARG A 216 21.55 -7.70 -0.77
C ARG A 216 21.54 -6.22 -0.34
N GLN A 217 20.37 -5.68 -0.11
CA GLN A 217 20.17 -4.29 0.25
C GLN A 217 19.08 -4.18 1.29
N ASP A 218 19.28 -3.31 2.29
CA ASP A 218 18.25 -2.95 3.26
C ASP A 218 17.11 -2.19 2.57
N PHE A 219 15.93 -2.30 3.13
CA PHE A 219 14.72 -1.61 2.67
C PHE A 219 14.43 -1.84 1.20
N SER A 220 14.57 -3.08 0.73
CA SER A 220 14.29 -3.44 -0.65
C SER A 220 12.87 -3.93 -0.85
N SER A 221 12.31 -3.70 -2.03
CA SER A 221 10.96 -4.14 -2.40
C SER A 221 10.95 -4.89 -3.73
N THR A 222 9.99 -5.79 -3.86
CA THR A 222 9.65 -6.49 -5.09
C THR A 222 8.15 -6.40 -5.29
N THR A 223 7.70 -5.92 -6.44
CA THR A 223 6.28 -5.93 -6.82
C THR A 223 6.14 -6.76 -8.09
N ILE A 224 5.23 -7.72 -8.08
CA ILE A 224 4.92 -8.59 -9.22
C ILE A 224 3.44 -8.41 -9.53
N VAL A 225 3.13 -8.24 -10.79
CA VAL A 225 1.78 -8.12 -11.27
C VAL A 225 1.45 -9.29 -12.15
N LEU A 226 0.45 -10.04 -11.75
CA LEU A 226 0.00 -11.23 -12.42
C LEU A 226 -1.34 -10.98 -13.09
N ARG A 227 -1.53 -11.54 -14.27
CA ARG A 227 -2.80 -11.58 -14.98
C ARG A 227 -3.26 -13.00 -15.18
N LYS A 228 -4.51 -13.22 -14.85
CA LYS A 228 -5.21 -14.49 -15.16
C LYS A 228 -5.37 -14.62 -16.68
N SER A 229 -4.96 -15.76 -17.22
CA SER A 229 -5.11 -16.14 -18.64
C SER A 229 -6.47 -16.76 -18.91
#